data_12d01daef5b680f5984d639ed1e6bdbb
#
_entry.id   12d01daef5b680f5984d639ed1e6bdbb
#
_cell.length_a   1.000
_cell.length_b   1.000
_cell.length_c   1.000
_cell.angle_alpha   90.00
_cell.angle_beta   90.00
_cell.angle_gamma   90.00
#
_symmetry.space_group_name_H-M   'P 1'
#
loop_
_entity.id
_entity.type
_entity.pdbx_description
1 polymer ?
#
loop_
_entity_poly.entity_id
_entity_poly.type
_entity_poly.pdbx_seq_one_letter_code
_entity_poly.pdbx_strand_id
1 'polypeptide(L)'
;EYAESVFMIDYQKLYQKGFRGIIFDIDNTLVHHGDDSTPEIDDLFRKIQGLGLKTLLLSNNDRGRVERFIKNIDTPYICDADKPNPQNYLKAVEMLNIKKEEAVVIGDQVFTDILGANRSGLASILVRFIRQDDEKWIGKRRYVEYAILECWKRDKSCYRRIGDIYTEGTAKNMKKKKEKKLFCEICPLTYEISKSKEICKRHIQDFAGKEKFSTVKQKEKLPNLVFSYNSGLIKKGKGI
;
A
#
# COMPACT_ATOMS: atom_id res chain seq x y z
N GLU A 1 -6.62 2.55 -4.66
CA GLU A 1 -6.02 1.66 -5.65
C GLU A 1 -4.74 1.06 -5.09
N TYR A 2 -4.09 0.09 -5.81
CA TYR A 2 -2.80 -0.48 -5.39
C TYR A 2 -1.80 -0.42 -6.54
N ALA A 3 -0.55 -0.06 -6.24
CA ALA A 3 0.56 -0.12 -7.19
C ALA A 3 1.80 -0.77 -6.53
N GLU A 4 2.63 -1.47 -7.32
CA GLU A 4 3.85 -2.10 -6.79
C GLU A 4 4.94 -1.06 -6.44
N SER A 5 4.88 0.14 -7.02
CA SER A 5 5.84 1.23 -6.79
C SER A 5 5.25 2.55 -7.27
N VAL A 6 5.70 3.64 -6.71
CA VAL A 6 5.38 5.00 -7.18
C VAL A 6 5.79 5.21 -8.65
N PHE A 7 6.83 4.54 -9.12
CA PHE A 7 7.30 4.61 -10.51
C PHE A 7 6.40 3.88 -11.51
N MET A 8 5.49 3.03 -11.05
CA MET A 8 4.54 2.31 -11.90
C MET A 8 3.22 3.04 -12.10
N ILE A 9 3.04 4.14 -11.39
CA ILE A 9 1.85 4.98 -11.51
C ILE A 9 1.99 5.88 -12.74
N ASP A 10 0.96 5.87 -13.58
CA ASP A 10 0.83 6.79 -14.71
C ASP A 10 0.19 8.11 -14.23
N TYR A 11 1.04 9.07 -13.90
CA TYR A 11 0.62 10.39 -13.41
C TYR A 11 -0.13 11.20 -14.47
N GLN A 12 0.15 10.98 -15.75
CA GLN A 12 -0.61 11.57 -16.85
C GLN A 12 -2.08 11.10 -16.82
N LYS A 13 -2.30 9.81 -16.58
CA LYS A 13 -3.67 9.27 -16.41
C LYS A 13 -4.36 9.84 -15.18
N LEU A 14 -3.64 10.04 -14.07
CA LEU A 14 -4.20 10.70 -12.89
C LEU A 14 -4.65 12.13 -13.23
N TYR A 15 -3.82 12.89 -13.93
CA TYR A 15 -4.16 14.24 -14.39
C TYR A 15 -5.40 14.23 -15.29
N GLN A 16 -5.47 13.30 -16.26
CA GLN A 16 -6.62 13.14 -17.17
C GLN A 16 -7.90 12.74 -16.43
N LYS A 17 -7.79 12.00 -15.32
CA LYS A 17 -8.92 11.64 -14.44
C LYS A 17 -9.40 12.77 -13.54
N GLY A 18 -8.78 13.94 -13.62
CA GLY A 18 -9.18 15.13 -12.88
C GLY A 18 -8.40 15.40 -11.61
N PHE A 19 -7.42 14.56 -11.25
CA PHE A 19 -6.55 14.87 -10.12
C PHE A 19 -5.66 16.07 -10.43
N ARG A 20 -5.38 16.88 -9.41
CA ARG A 20 -4.56 18.10 -9.50
C ARG A 20 -3.50 18.16 -8.42
N GLY A 21 -3.60 17.31 -7.38
CA GLY A 21 -2.62 17.25 -6.31
C GLY A 21 -2.39 15.85 -5.81
N ILE A 22 -1.14 15.59 -5.45
CA ILE A 22 -0.69 14.33 -4.90
C ILE A 22 -0.06 14.58 -3.54
N ILE A 23 -0.53 13.87 -2.53
CA ILE A 23 -0.02 13.89 -1.17
C ILE A 23 0.74 12.58 -0.96
N PHE A 24 2.06 12.66 -0.81
CA PHE A 24 2.93 11.50 -0.62
C PHE A 24 3.30 11.31 0.84
N ASP A 25 3.32 10.06 1.28
CA ASP A 25 4.16 9.63 2.39
C ASP A 25 5.61 9.45 1.94
N ILE A 26 6.58 9.43 2.86
CA ILE A 26 8.01 9.36 2.57
C ILE A 26 8.54 7.93 2.77
N ASP A 27 8.56 7.50 4.04
CA ASP A 27 9.28 6.30 4.45
C ASP A 27 8.59 5.02 3.97
N ASN A 28 9.34 4.15 3.32
CA ASN A 28 8.87 2.92 2.67
C ASN A 28 7.87 3.15 1.51
N THR A 29 7.57 4.40 1.19
CA THR A 29 6.73 4.84 0.06
C THR A 29 7.59 5.34 -1.10
N LEU A 30 8.41 6.35 -0.87
CA LEU A 30 9.31 6.98 -1.84
C LEU A 30 10.72 6.40 -1.74
N VAL A 31 11.22 6.24 -0.53
CA VAL A 31 12.53 5.67 -0.21
C VAL A 31 12.39 4.67 0.95
N HIS A 32 13.43 3.87 1.21
CA HIS A 32 13.48 3.06 2.42
C HIS A 32 13.48 3.95 3.67
N HIS A 33 13.00 3.41 4.78
CA HIS A 33 12.88 4.14 6.05
C HIS A 33 14.21 4.77 6.46
N GLY A 34 14.18 6.09 6.65
CA GLY A 34 15.34 6.88 7.08
C GLY A 34 16.24 7.38 5.95
N ASP A 35 16.13 6.86 4.72
CA ASP A 35 16.98 7.24 3.60
C ASP A 35 16.63 8.63 3.05
N ASP A 36 17.64 9.30 2.50
CA ASP A 36 17.47 10.56 1.79
C ASP A 36 16.85 10.35 0.41
N SER A 37 16.42 11.44 -0.24
CA SER A 37 15.92 11.36 -1.62
C SER A 37 17.01 10.88 -2.57
N THR A 38 16.59 10.16 -3.61
CA THR A 38 17.45 9.72 -4.69
C THR A 38 17.23 10.55 -5.95
N PRO A 39 18.20 10.61 -6.87
CA PRO A 39 18.02 11.31 -8.16
C PRO A 39 16.77 10.86 -8.92
N GLU A 40 16.39 9.58 -8.83
CA GLU A 40 15.21 9.02 -9.47
C GLU A 40 13.91 9.59 -8.85
N ILE A 41 13.88 9.80 -7.53
CA ILE A 41 12.76 10.44 -6.83
C ILE A 41 12.70 11.93 -7.19
N ASP A 42 13.84 12.63 -7.19
CA ASP A 42 13.90 14.04 -7.58
C ASP A 42 13.37 14.23 -9.02
N ASP A 43 13.76 13.33 -9.94
CA ASP A 43 13.24 13.31 -11.32
C ASP A 43 11.75 13.00 -11.39
N LEU A 44 11.27 12.10 -10.55
CA LEU A 44 9.85 11.77 -10.47
C LEU A 44 9.04 13.00 -10.08
N PHE A 45 9.45 13.75 -9.06
CA PHE A 45 8.77 14.97 -8.64
C PHE A 45 8.77 16.01 -9.76
N ARG A 46 9.90 16.23 -10.43
CA ARG A 46 9.98 17.14 -11.59
C ARG A 46 9.01 16.75 -12.71
N LYS A 47 8.94 15.47 -13.03
CA LYS A 47 7.99 14.94 -14.03
C LYS A 47 6.54 15.17 -13.63
N ILE A 48 6.18 14.86 -12.38
CA ILE A 48 4.82 15.05 -11.86
C ILE A 48 4.41 16.52 -11.93
N GLN A 49 5.28 17.42 -11.47
CA GLN A 49 5.05 18.86 -11.49
C GLN A 49 4.98 19.40 -12.92
N GLY A 50 5.82 18.87 -13.82
CA GLY A 50 5.79 19.21 -15.26
C GLY A 50 4.48 18.83 -15.96
N LEU A 51 3.71 17.88 -15.41
CA LEU A 51 2.36 17.55 -15.88
C LEU A 51 1.29 18.51 -15.35
N GLY A 52 1.63 19.45 -14.48
CA GLY A 52 0.70 20.36 -13.82
C GLY A 52 0.05 19.79 -12.55
N LEU A 53 0.56 18.66 -12.03
CA LEU A 53 0.15 18.11 -10.74
C LEU A 53 0.96 18.77 -9.62
N LYS A 54 0.29 19.27 -8.61
CA LYS A 54 0.91 19.76 -7.39
C LYS A 54 1.30 18.60 -6.49
N THR A 55 2.40 18.74 -5.76
CA THR A 55 2.88 17.71 -4.83
C THR A 55 2.95 18.25 -3.41
N LEU A 56 2.78 17.40 -2.40
CA LEU A 56 2.97 17.71 -0.98
C LEU A 56 3.43 16.44 -0.26
N LEU A 57 4.33 16.58 0.70
CA LEU A 57 4.74 15.48 1.57
C LEU A 57 3.98 15.55 2.91
N LEU A 58 3.40 14.42 3.31
CA LEU A 58 2.69 14.26 4.58
C LEU A 58 3.31 13.12 5.38
N SER A 59 4.11 13.45 6.39
CA SER A 59 4.89 12.48 7.15
C SER A 59 4.68 12.57 8.65
N ASN A 60 4.72 11.42 9.34
CA ASN A 60 4.77 11.36 10.80
C ASN A 60 6.17 11.63 11.37
N ASN A 61 7.15 11.84 10.52
CA ASN A 61 8.50 12.19 10.94
C ASN A 61 8.59 13.67 11.37
N ASP A 62 9.63 13.96 12.13
CA ASP A 62 10.00 15.32 12.52
C ASP A 62 10.45 16.17 11.33
N ARG A 63 10.52 17.49 11.58
CA ARG A 63 10.93 18.49 10.59
C ARG A 63 12.31 18.19 9.99
N GLY A 64 13.29 17.87 10.82
CA GLY A 64 14.68 17.66 10.37
C GLY A 64 14.80 16.51 9.38
N ARG A 65 14.02 15.43 9.61
CA ARG A 65 13.94 14.29 8.66
C ARG A 65 13.34 14.70 7.32
N VAL A 66 12.24 15.46 7.35
CA VAL A 66 11.56 15.87 6.11
C VAL A 66 12.40 16.88 5.33
N GLU A 67 12.97 17.89 6.00
CA GLU A 67 13.83 18.90 5.34
C GLU A 67 15.08 18.27 4.70
N ARG A 68 15.67 17.28 5.33
CA ARG A 68 16.78 16.52 4.74
C ARG A 68 16.35 15.79 3.47
N PHE A 69 15.16 15.18 3.48
CA PHE A 69 14.64 14.48 2.32
C PHE A 69 14.36 15.40 1.14
N ILE A 70 13.77 16.58 1.37
CA ILE A 70 13.37 17.51 0.29
C ILE A 70 14.49 18.42 -0.21
N LYS A 71 15.74 18.21 0.20
CA LYS A 71 16.87 19.10 -0.12
C LYS A 71 16.95 19.52 -1.59
N ASN A 72 16.54 18.63 -2.51
CA ASN A 72 16.56 18.85 -3.95
C ASN A 72 15.14 18.88 -4.56
N ILE A 73 14.10 18.83 -3.75
CA ILE A 73 12.71 18.74 -4.19
C ILE A 73 11.96 20.00 -3.76
N ASP A 74 11.47 20.78 -4.69
CA ASP A 74 10.62 21.93 -4.41
C ASP A 74 9.16 21.45 -4.20
N THR A 75 8.80 21.19 -2.94
CA THR A 75 7.46 20.74 -2.57
C THR A 75 7.15 21.15 -1.13
N PRO A 76 5.93 21.63 -0.85
CA PRO A 76 5.49 21.84 0.53
C PRO A 76 5.39 20.53 1.30
N TYR A 77 5.45 20.62 2.63
CA TYR A 77 5.36 19.45 3.49
C TYR A 77 4.61 19.73 4.80
N ILE A 78 4.12 18.65 5.40
CA ILE A 78 3.61 18.61 6.77
C ILE A 78 4.38 17.49 7.49
N CYS A 79 5.19 17.87 8.47
CA CYS A 79 5.83 16.95 9.42
C CYS A 79 4.94 16.73 10.64
N ASP A 80 5.28 15.76 11.49
CA ASP A 80 4.51 15.41 12.70
C ASP A 80 3.00 15.30 12.42
N ALA A 81 2.66 14.66 11.30
CA ALA A 81 1.33 14.71 10.70
C ALA A 81 0.25 13.93 11.48
N ASP A 82 0.62 13.21 12.53
CA ASP A 82 -0.31 12.42 13.36
C ASP A 82 -1.27 11.54 12.54
N LYS A 83 -0.74 10.92 11.46
CA LYS A 83 -1.54 10.01 10.63
C LYS A 83 -2.02 8.80 11.46
N PRO A 84 -3.28 8.41 11.39
CA PRO A 84 -4.33 8.73 10.39
C PRO A 84 -5.32 9.83 10.79
N ASN A 85 -4.92 10.83 11.59
CA ASN A 85 -5.77 11.97 11.91
C ASN A 85 -6.13 12.77 10.64
N PRO A 86 -7.42 13.00 10.32
CA PRO A 86 -7.83 13.63 9.06
C PRO A 86 -7.42 15.10 8.94
N GLN A 87 -7.15 15.81 10.03
CA GLN A 87 -6.89 17.25 10.02
C GLN A 87 -5.73 17.64 9.10
N ASN A 88 -4.61 16.91 9.19
CA ASN A 88 -3.42 17.23 8.38
C ASN A 88 -3.58 16.83 6.90
N TYR A 89 -4.43 15.86 6.57
CA TYR A 89 -4.81 15.57 5.18
C TYR A 89 -5.64 16.72 4.58
N LEU A 90 -6.59 17.26 5.34
CA LEU A 90 -7.40 18.41 4.91
C LEU A 90 -6.54 19.67 4.76
N LYS A 91 -5.63 19.92 5.72
CA LYS A 91 -4.64 21.00 5.63
C LYS A 91 -3.74 20.86 4.39
N ALA A 92 -3.33 19.63 4.04
CA ALA A 92 -2.56 19.39 2.82
C ALA A 92 -3.33 19.79 1.56
N VAL A 93 -4.63 19.49 1.47
CA VAL A 93 -5.50 19.90 0.37
C VAL A 93 -5.60 21.42 0.28
N GLU A 94 -5.75 22.11 1.42
CA GLU A 94 -5.77 23.58 1.50
C GLU A 94 -4.44 24.18 1.04
N MET A 95 -3.30 23.65 1.52
CA MET A 95 -1.97 24.12 1.12
C MET A 95 -1.72 23.95 -0.38
N LEU A 96 -2.26 22.89 -0.98
CA LEU A 96 -2.20 22.67 -2.42
C LEU A 96 -3.16 23.58 -3.19
N ASN A 97 -4.09 24.23 -2.51
CA ASN A 97 -5.15 25.04 -3.12
C ASN A 97 -5.87 24.28 -4.25
N ILE A 98 -6.48 23.15 -3.88
CA ILE A 98 -7.26 22.25 -4.75
C ILE A 98 -8.50 21.77 -4.01
N LYS A 99 -9.43 21.13 -4.74
CA LYS A 99 -10.59 20.46 -4.12
C LYS A 99 -10.22 19.08 -3.60
N LYS A 100 -10.99 18.54 -2.65
CA LYS A 100 -10.79 17.20 -2.11
C LYS A 100 -10.84 16.10 -3.19
N GLU A 101 -11.75 16.24 -4.13
CA GLU A 101 -11.94 15.31 -5.24
C GLU A 101 -10.77 15.30 -6.22
N GLU A 102 -9.96 16.37 -6.21
CA GLU A 102 -8.79 16.55 -7.03
C GLU A 102 -7.49 16.06 -6.35
N ALA A 103 -7.57 15.60 -5.08
CA ALA A 103 -6.43 15.13 -4.32
C ALA A 103 -6.38 13.60 -4.28
N VAL A 104 -5.18 13.05 -4.38
CA VAL A 104 -4.90 11.64 -4.15
C VAL A 104 -3.74 11.47 -3.17
N VAL A 105 -3.91 10.59 -2.19
CA VAL A 105 -2.87 10.22 -1.22
C VAL A 105 -2.16 8.97 -1.70
N ILE A 106 -0.84 8.96 -1.65
CA ILE A 106 0.00 7.81 -2.00
C ILE A 106 0.85 7.46 -0.78
N GLY A 107 0.72 6.23 -0.28
CA GLY A 107 1.44 5.74 0.89
C GLY A 107 1.48 4.22 0.93
N ASP A 108 2.29 3.67 1.83
CA ASP A 108 2.55 2.24 1.94
C ASP A 108 1.77 1.56 3.08
N GLN A 109 1.13 2.35 3.98
CA GLN A 109 0.47 1.83 5.17
C GLN A 109 -1.05 1.96 5.11
N VAL A 110 -1.75 0.82 5.27
CA VAL A 110 -3.22 0.80 5.30
C VAL A 110 -3.75 1.57 6.52
N PHE A 111 -3.14 1.39 7.70
CA PHE A 111 -3.65 1.96 8.95
C PHE A 111 -3.29 3.42 9.22
N THR A 112 -2.42 4.00 8.42
CA THR A 112 -2.07 5.42 8.48
C THR A 112 -2.52 6.12 7.22
N ASP A 113 -1.91 5.82 6.07
CA ASP A 113 -2.11 6.56 4.83
C ASP A 113 -3.50 6.35 4.24
N ILE A 114 -3.89 5.08 4.04
CA ILE A 114 -5.16 4.76 3.41
C ILE A 114 -6.33 5.07 4.35
N LEU A 115 -6.21 4.73 5.63
CA LEU A 115 -7.23 5.05 6.63
C LEU A 115 -7.41 6.55 6.80
N GLY A 116 -6.30 7.31 6.86
CA GLY A 116 -6.33 8.78 6.98
C GLY A 116 -6.96 9.44 5.75
N ALA A 117 -6.57 9.00 4.55
CA ALA A 117 -7.19 9.45 3.30
C ALA A 117 -8.71 9.18 3.28
N ASN A 118 -9.13 7.94 3.63
CA ASN A 118 -10.54 7.57 3.69
C ASN A 118 -11.33 8.41 4.70
N ARG A 119 -10.79 8.64 5.90
CA ARG A 119 -11.40 9.51 6.92
C ARG A 119 -11.55 10.95 6.46
N SER A 120 -10.66 11.40 5.59
CA SER A 120 -10.66 12.75 5.02
C SER A 120 -11.53 12.88 3.76
N GLY A 121 -12.05 11.75 3.24
CA GLY A 121 -12.80 11.70 2.00
C GLY A 121 -11.94 11.85 0.74
N LEU A 122 -10.64 11.54 0.82
CA LEU A 122 -9.68 11.64 -0.28
C LEU A 122 -9.51 10.28 -0.98
N ALA A 123 -9.21 10.33 -2.27
CA ALA A 123 -8.76 9.16 -3.01
C ALA A 123 -7.39 8.70 -2.50
N SER A 124 -7.10 7.40 -2.60
CA SER A 124 -5.82 6.86 -2.15
C SER A 124 -5.28 5.75 -3.05
N ILE A 125 -3.96 5.67 -3.12
CA ILE A 125 -3.21 4.60 -3.78
C ILE A 125 -2.27 4.00 -2.74
N LEU A 126 -2.47 2.72 -2.41
CA LEU A 126 -1.54 1.96 -1.61
C LEU A 126 -0.39 1.50 -2.50
N VAL A 127 0.84 1.79 -2.13
CA VAL A 127 2.02 1.24 -2.80
C VAL A 127 2.62 0.11 -1.96
N ARG A 128 3.34 -0.79 -2.65
CA ARG A 128 4.11 -1.80 -1.94
C ARG A 128 5.21 -1.12 -1.14
N PHE A 129 5.33 -1.45 0.14
CA PHE A 129 6.37 -0.89 0.98
C PHE A 129 7.77 -1.31 0.50
N ILE A 130 8.69 -0.37 0.56
CA ILE A 130 10.10 -0.60 0.21
C ILE A 130 10.76 -1.33 1.38
N ARG A 131 11.39 -2.48 1.09
CA ARG A 131 12.05 -3.35 2.06
C ARG A 131 13.47 -3.63 1.61
N GLN A 132 14.41 -3.66 2.54
CA GLN A 132 15.76 -4.18 2.30
C GLN A 132 15.77 -5.71 2.46
N ASP A 133 16.67 -6.36 1.73
CA ASP A 133 16.73 -7.84 1.68
C ASP A 133 17.12 -8.50 3.01
N ASP A 134 17.80 -7.76 3.90
CA ASP A 134 18.23 -8.19 5.22
C ASP A 134 17.22 -7.96 6.33
N GLU A 135 16.15 -7.22 6.08
CA GLU A 135 15.07 -7.01 7.03
C GLU A 135 14.24 -8.28 7.24
N LYS A 136 14.55 -9.01 8.32
CA LYS A 136 13.87 -10.26 8.69
C LYS A 136 12.49 -10.04 9.31
N TRP A 137 12.25 -8.88 9.92
CA TRP A 137 11.03 -8.61 10.67
C TRP A 137 10.20 -7.49 10.06
N ILE A 138 9.00 -7.82 9.66
CA ILE A 138 7.94 -6.86 9.35
C ILE A 138 6.94 -6.85 10.51
N GLY A 139 6.62 -5.66 11.03
CA GLY A 139 5.74 -5.54 12.19
C GLY A 139 4.39 -6.26 12.02
N LYS A 140 3.80 -6.72 13.12
CA LYS A 140 2.53 -7.50 13.12
C LYS A 140 1.40 -6.83 12.32
N ARG A 141 1.35 -5.51 12.28
CA ARG A 141 0.35 -4.74 11.48
C ARG A 141 0.44 -5.05 10.00
N ARG A 142 1.63 -5.31 9.45
CA ARG A 142 1.82 -5.61 8.03
C ARG A 142 1.13 -6.90 7.60
N TYR A 143 1.08 -7.91 8.46
CA TYR A 143 0.33 -9.15 8.17
C TYR A 143 -1.17 -8.90 8.00
N VAL A 144 -1.72 -8.02 8.84
CA VAL A 144 -3.14 -7.64 8.73
C VAL A 144 -3.37 -6.81 7.46
N GLU A 145 -2.46 -5.91 7.13
CA GLU A 145 -2.51 -5.11 5.89
C GLU A 145 -2.50 -6.00 4.64
N TYR A 146 -1.66 -7.04 4.61
CA TYR A 146 -1.68 -8.02 3.52
C TYR A 146 -3.02 -8.74 3.39
N ALA A 147 -3.61 -9.16 4.50
CA ALA A 147 -4.92 -9.80 4.48
C ALA A 147 -6.01 -8.86 3.94
N ILE A 148 -6.02 -7.60 4.39
CA ILE A 148 -6.94 -6.57 3.89
C ILE A 148 -6.75 -6.36 2.39
N LEU A 149 -5.51 -6.25 1.92
CA LEU A 149 -5.20 -6.05 0.50
C LEU A 149 -5.67 -7.22 -0.36
N GLU A 150 -5.52 -8.46 0.12
CA GLU A 150 -6.01 -9.65 -0.59
C GLU A 150 -7.54 -9.68 -0.67
N CYS A 151 -8.24 -9.32 0.41
CA CYS A 151 -9.69 -9.16 0.38
C CYS A 151 -10.11 -8.12 -0.65
N TRP A 152 -9.47 -6.96 -0.63
CA TRP A 152 -9.75 -5.86 -1.55
C TRP A 152 -9.48 -6.22 -3.01
N LYS A 153 -8.41 -6.97 -3.32
CA LYS A 153 -8.09 -7.42 -4.68
C LYS A 153 -9.15 -8.37 -5.25
N ARG A 154 -9.80 -9.17 -4.40
CA ARG A 154 -10.83 -10.14 -4.80
C ARG A 154 -12.21 -9.53 -4.93
N ASP A 155 -12.51 -8.53 -4.15
CA ASP A 155 -13.79 -7.83 -4.20
C ASP A 155 -13.77 -6.76 -5.30
N LYS A 156 -14.34 -7.10 -6.45
CA LYS A 156 -14.46 -6.18 -7.58
C LYS A 156 -15.60 -5.16 -7.39
N SER A 157 -16.48 -5.36 -6.43
CA SER A 157 -17.56 -4.44 -6.09
C SER A 157 -17.10 -3.27 -5.22
N CYS A 158 -15.84 -3.24 -4.82
CA CYS A 158 -15.28 -2.23 -3.96
C CYS A 158 -15.55 -0.82 -4.52
N TYR A 159 -16.21 -0.02 -3.72
CA TYR A 159 -16.66 1.30 -4.07
C TYR A 159 -15.48 2.30 -4.20
N ARG A 160 -15.58 3.21 -5.16
CA ARG A 160 -14.61 4.31 -5.39
C ARG A 160 -13.21 3.87 -5.84
N ARG A 161 -13.12 2.92 -6.75
CA ARG A 161 -11.84 2.63 -7.42
C ARG A 161 -11.47 3.75 -8.38
N ILE A 162 -10.19 4.15 -8.39
CA ILE A 162 -9.64 5.11 -9.35
C ILE A 162 -9.64 4.50 -10.76
N GLY A 163 -9.44 3.19 -10.86
CA GLY A 163 -9.38 2.43 -12.11
C GLY A 163 -7.96 2.29 -12.65
N ASP A 164 -7.80 2.23 -13.97
CA ASP A 164 -6.48 2.06 -14.58
C ASP A 164 -5.58 3.28 -14.34
N ILE A 165 -4.54 3.06 -13.56
CA ILE A 165 -3.53 4.06 -13.18
C ILE A 165 -2.11 3.63 -13.56
N TYR A 166 -1.96 2.55 -14.33
CA TYR A 166 -0.65 1.99 -14.64
C TYR A 166 -0.13 2.47 -16.00
N THR A 167 1.21 2.56 -16.10
CA THR A 167 1.89 2.72 -17.39
C THR A 167 1.65 1.51 -18.29
N GLU A 168 1.56 1.69 -19.60
CA GLU A 168 1.15 0.63 -20.54
C GLU A 168 2.03 -0.63 -20.50
N GLY A 169 3.35 -0.48 -20.31
CA GLY A 169 4.28 -1.59 -20.18
C GLY A 169 4.05 -2.43 -18.93
N THR A 170 3.61 -1.81 -17.87
CA THR A 170 3.36 -2.44 -16.55
C THR A 170 2.06 -3.23 -16.56
N ALA A 171 1.00 -2.72 -17.19
CA ALA A 171 -0.28 -3.39 -17.28
C ALA A 171 -0.17 -4.74 -18.02
N LYS A 172 0.65 -4.83 -19.07
CA LYS A 172 0.91 -6.09 -19.81
C LYS A 172 1.71 -7.10 -18.97
N ASN A 173 2.69 -6.65 -18.21
CA ASN A 173 3.51 -7.51 -17.36
C ASN A 173 2.74 -8.02 -16.12
N MET A 174 1.84 -7.22 -15.55
CA MET A 174 1.00 -7.65 -14.44
C MET A 174 -0.02 -8.72 -14.86
N LYS A 175 -0.56 -8.66 -16.08
CA LYS A 175 -1.42 -9.74 -16.62
C LYS A 175 -0.67 -11.06 -16.76
N LYS A 176 0.59 -11.06 -17.22
CA LYS A 176 1.44 -12.27 -17.31
C LYS A 176 1.93 -12.78 -15.95
N LYS A 177 2.15 -11.91 -14.96
CA LYS A 177 2.54 -12.31 -13.59
C LYS A 177 1.38 -12.87 -12.77
N LYS A 178 0.13 -12.44 -13.04
CA LYS A 178 -1.08 -12.96 -12.34
C LYS A 178 -1.24 -14.48 -12.46
N GLU A 179 -0.75 -15.09 -13.53
CA GLU A 179 -0.84 -16.55 -13.71
C GLU A 179 0.23 -17.35 -12.94
N LYS A 180 1.28 -16.72 -12.42
CA LYS A 180 2.44 -17.41 -11.80
C LYS A 180 2.72 -17.07 -10.33
N LYS A 181 2.11 -16.03 -9.75
CA LYS A 181 2.38 -15.66 -8.34
C LYS A 181 1.40 -16.36 -7.41
N LEU A 182 1.90 -17.44 -6.84
CA LEU A 182 1.23 -18.19 -5.79
C LEU A 182 1.27 -17.42 -4.46
N PHE A 183 0.24 -17.66 -3.66
CA PHE A 183 -0.05 -17.25 -2.28
C PHE A 183 1.15 -17.02 -1.35
N CYS A 184 2.32 -17.62 -1.64
CA CYS A 184 3.52 -17.57 -0.81
C CYS A 184 4.22 -16.22 -0.76
N GLU A 185 4.10 -15.38 -1.80
CA GLU A 185 4.74 -14.06 -1.80
C GLU A 185 3.93 -12.99 -1.06
N ILE A 186 2.69 -13.35 -0.70
CA ILE A 186 1.74 -12.47 -0.05
C ILE A 186 1.60 -12.81 1.43
N CYS A 187 1.92 -14.04 1.84
CA CYS A 187 1.92 -14.48 3.22
C CYS A 187 3.38 -14.59 3.74
N PRO A 188 3.87 -13.63 4.52
CA PRO A 188 5.23 -13.65 5.04
C PRO A 188 5.54 -14.89 5.89
N LEU A 189 4.52 -15.45 6.56
CA LEU A 189 4.65 -16.69 7.36
C LEU A 189 4.99 -17.91 6.50
N THR A 190 4.49 -17.97 5.27
CA THR A 190 4.78 -19.08 4.36
C THR A 190 6.10 -18.90 3.63
N TYR A 191 6.56 -17.66 3.43
CA TYR A 191 7.82 -17.39 2.75
C TYR A 191 9.04 -17.79 3.61
N GLU A 192 8.99 -17.53 4.91
CA GLU A 192 10.09 -17.92 5.83
C GLU A 192 10.14 -19.42 6.11
N ILE A 193 9.00 -20.11 6.05
CA ILE A 193 8.90 -21.55 6.34
C ILE A 193 9.14 -22.38 5.09
N SER A 194 8.85 -21.87 3.89
CA SER A 194 8.89 -22.66 2.66
C SER A 194 9.73 -22.04 1.57
N LYS A 195 10.94 -22.52 1.45
CA LYS A 195 11.78 -22.27 0.27
C LYS A 195 11.34 -23.07 -0.97
N SER A 196 10.28 -23.85 -0.92
CA SER A 196 9.79 -24.70 -2.01
C SER A 196 8.30 -24.57 -2.27
N LYS A 197 7.91 -24.65 -3.55
CA LYS A 197 6.49 -24.64 -3.98
C LYS A 197 5.65 -25.75 -3.36
N GLU A 198 6.27 -26.85 -2.97
CA GLU A 198 5.59 -28.01 -2.41
C GLU A 198 5.18 -27.82 -0.94
N ILE A 199 6.02 -27.13 -0.18
CA ILE A 199 5.69 -26.77 1.21
C ILE A 199 4.57 -25.75 1.23
N CYS A 200 4.55 -24.81 0.27
CA CYS A 200 3.43 -23.87 0.10
C CYS A 200 2.12 -24.57 -0.23
N LYS A 201 2.12 -25.55 -1.14
CA LYS A 201 0.92 -26.33 -1.47
C LYS A 201 0.39 -27.10 -0.26
N ARG A 202 1.27 -27.72 0.51
CA ARG A 202 0.90 -28.40 1.76
C ARG A 202 0.31 -27.43 2.79
N HIS A 203 0.89 -26.27 2.94
CA HIS A 203 0.42 -25.25 3.88
C HIS A 203 -0.98 -24.74 3.49
N ILE A 204 -1.23 -24.54 2.19
CA ILE A 204 -2.56 -24.18 1.67
C ILE A 204 -3.58 -25.31 1.93
N GLN A 205 -3.20 -26.57 1.73
CA GLN A 205 -4.05 -27.72 2.03
C GLN A 205 -4.30 -27.87 3.53
N ASP A 206 -3.30 -27.61 4.36
CA ASP A 206 -3.41 -27.62 5.81
C ASP A 206 -4.32 -26.50 6.33
N PHE A 207 -4.29 -25.33 5.69
CA PHE A 207 -5.24 -24.25 5.96
C PHE A 207 -6.66 -24.57 5.53
N ALA A 208 -6.82 -25.37 4.48
CA ALA A 208 -8.13 -25.84 4.04
C ALA A 208 -8.66 -27.03 4.86
N GLY A 209 -7.79 -27.73 5.59
CA GLY A 209 -8.13 -28.88 6.44
C GLY A 209 -8.45 -28.47 7.88
N LYS A 210 -9.65 -28.81 8.38
CA LYS A 210 -10.18 -28.38 9.69
C LYS A 210 -9.27 -28.71 10.87
N GLU A 211 -8.64 -29.88 10.90
CA GLU A 211 -7.85 -30.36 12.04
C GLU A 211 -6.51 -29.62 12.19
N LYS A 212 -5.88 -29.28 11.09
CA LYS A 212 -4.60 -28.58 11.12
C LYS A 212 -4.73 -27.08 11.32
N PHE A 213 -5.90 -26.53 11.04
CA PHE A 213 -6.23 -25.14 11.29
C PHE A 213 -6.23 -24.80 12.79
N SER A 214 -6.73 -25.68 13.64
CA SER A 214 -6.68 -25.52 15.10
C SER A 214 -5.25 -25.49 15.62
N THR A 215 -4.37 -26.31 15.03
CA THR A 215 -2.95 -26.37 15.38
C THR A 215 -2.19 -25.10 14.99
N VAL A 216 -2.49 -24.55 13.82
CA VAL A 216 -1.92 -23.27 13.38
C VAL A 216 -2.41 -22.13 14.27
N LYS A 217 -3.71 -22.12 14.64
CA LYS A 217 -4.28 -21.14 15.56
C LYS A 217 -3.60 -21.13 16.92
N GLN A 218 -3.31 -22.30 17.48
CA GLN A 218 -2.64 -22.41 18.76
C GLN A 218 -1.17 -22.00 18.73
N LYS A 219 -0.45 -22.31 17.65
CA LYS A 219 0.98 -21.99 17.54
C LYS A 219 1.24 -20.51 17.21
N GLU A 220 0.42 -19.93 16.37
CA GLU A 220 0.74 -18.65 15.72
C GLU A 220 -0.06 -17.46 16.28
N LYS A 221 -1.04 -17.69 17.19
CA LYS A 221 -1.92 -16.64 17.74
C LYS A 221 -2.44 -15.68 16.64
N LEU A 222 -2.82 -16.23 15.49
CA LEU A 222 -3.31 -15.44 14.38
C LEU A 222 -4.61 -14.72 14.76
N PRO A 223 -4.77 -13.43 14.39
CA PRO A 223 -5.98 -12.67 14.68
C PRO A 223 -7.21 -13.32 14.02
N ASN A 224 -8.35 -13.25 14.67
CA ASN A 224 -9.62 -13.79 14.17
C ASN A 224 -10.02 -13.27 12.77
N LEU A 225 -9.54 -12.10 12.39
CA LEU A 225 -9.73 -11.51 11.05
C LEU A 225 -9.18 -12.37 9.90
N VAL A 226 -8.06 -13.05 10.11
CA VAL A 226 -7.48 -13.96 9.10
C VAL A 226 -8.41 -15.16 8.88
N PHE A 227 -9.16 -15.54 9.91
CA PHE A 227 -10.09 -16.67 9.87
C PHE A 227 -11.44 -16.32 9.22
N SER A 228 -11.93 -15.12 9.44
CA SER A 228 -13.16 -14.66 8.77
C SER A 228 -13.00 -14.56 7.25
N TYR A 229 -11.79 -14.30 6.79
CA TYR A 229 -11.47 -14.25 5.37
C TYR A 229 -11.56 -15.63 4.67
N ASN A 230 -11.10 -16.67 5.35
CA ASN A 230 -11.24 -18.04 4.86
C ASN A 230 -12.65 -18.62 5.08
N SER A 231 -13.56 -17.89 5.70
CA SER A 231 -14.94 -18.33 5.95
C SER A 231 -15.73 -18.63 4.67
N GLY A 232 -15.32 -18.12 3.51
CA GLY A 232 -15.87 -18.50 2.21
C GLY A 232 -15.61 -19.97 1.84
N LEU A 233 -14.50 -20.51 2.28
CA LEU A 233 -14.18 -21.95 2.19
C LEU A 233 -14.85 -22.74 3.31
N ILE A 234 -15.09 -22.12 4.47
CA ILE A 234 -15.71 -22.71 5.64
C ILE A 234 -17.24 -22.77 5.53
N LYS A 235 -17.86 -21.90 4.73
CA LYS A 235 -19.32 -21.93 4.50
C LYS A 235 -19.83 -23.19 3.82
N LYS A 236 -18.95 -24.04 3.28
CA LYS A 236 -19.33 -25.39 2.79
C LYS A 236 -19.25 -26.49 3.83
N GLY A 237 -18.82 -26.18 5.05
CA GLY A 237 -18.81 -27.11 6.17
C GLY A 237 -19.60 -26.51 7.32
N LYS A 238 -20.80 -27.00 7.53
CA LYS A 238 -21.74 -26.65 8.60
C LYS A 238 -21.05 -26.30 9.92
N GLY A 239 -21.46 -25.18 10.47
CA GLY A 239 -21.61 -24.97 11.91
C GLY A 239 -20.38 -24.50 12.66
N ILE A 240 -20.61 -23.49 13.22
CA ILE A 240 -20.41 -22.75 14.45
C ILE A 240 -19.60 -21.53 14.22
#